data_a2ed195cea3157d2246ad30f128d9fc2
#
_entry.id   a2ed195cea3157d2246ad30f128d9fc2
#
_cell.length_a   1.000
_cell.length_b   1.000
_cell.length_c   1.000
_cell.angle_alpha   90.00
_cell.angle_beta   90.00
_cell.angle_gamma   90.00
#
_symmetry.space_group_name_H-M   'P 1'
#
loop_
_entity.id
_entity.type
_entity.pdbx_description
1 polymer ?
#
loop_
_entity_poly.entity_id
_entity_poly.type
_entity_poly.pdbx_seq_one_letter_code
_entity_poly.pdbx_strand_id
1 'polypeptide(L)'
;HEGSLTTLHANSPKEAISRLVTMVRFVADLPVDVIESQIASAFDLIVQTARGADGSRMVSQIAVISPGESIRECIVAPIYERDICGGAGAWLSAPEWVGDLVKLGIATDKEVQSWKEMLLCAS
;
A
#
# COMPACT_ATOMS: atom_id res chain seq x y z
N HIS A 1 17.30 -3.74 7.82
CA HIS A 1 16.57 -5.02 7.86
C HIS A 1 15.80 -5.19 6.55
N GLU A 2 16.07 -6.26 5.86
CA GLU A 2 15.28 -6.66 4.71
C GLU A 2 14.02 -7.40 5.18
N GLY A 3 12.87 -6.85 4.84
CA GLY A 3 11.57 -7.41 5.17
C GLY A 3 11.14 -7.15 6.62
N SER A 4 10.20 -6.25 6.81
CA SER A 4 9.55 -6.00 8.09
C SER A 4 8.05 -5.87 7.93
N LEU A 5 7.31 -6.26 8.95
CA LEU A 5 5.87 -6.11 9.05
C LEU A 5 5.53 -5.40 10.35
N THR A 6 4.62 -4.45 10.30
CA THR A 6 4.08 -3.79 11.47
C THR A 6 2.59 -3.53 11.31
N THR A 7 1.91 -3.23 12.39
CA THR A 7 0.48 -2.90 12.38
C THR A 7 0.25 -1.52 12.99
N LEU A 8 -0.73 -0.83 12.45
CA LEU A 8 -1.12 0.50 12.88
C LEU A 8 -2.63 0.67 12.78
N HIS A 9 -3.23 1.35 13.75
CA HIS A 9 -4.64 1.72 13.68
C HIS A 9 -4.83 2.99 12.86
N ALA A 10 -5.49 2.86 11.72
CA ALA A 10 -5.85 3.97 10.84
C ALA A 10 -7.10 3.61 10.02
N ASN A 11 -7.82 4.61 9.55
CA ASN A 11 -9.04 4.42 8.76
C ASN A 11 -8.77 4.40 7.25
N SER A 12 -7.57 4.77 6.84
CA SER A 12 -7.11 4.72 5.44
C SER A 12 -5.59 4.65 5.37
N PRO A 13 -5.03 4.21 4.23
CA PRO A 13 -3.58 4.24 4.01
C PRO A 13 -2.96 5.64 4.18
N LYS A 14 -3.64 6.68 3.70
CA LYS A 14 -3.15 8.07 3.89
C LYS A 14 -3.13 8.48 5.36
N GLU A 15 -4.17 8.11 6.12
CA GLU A 15 -4.21 8.37 7.56
C GLU A 15 -3.10 7.61 8.28
N ALA A 16 -2.77 6.40 7.85
CA ALA A 16 -1.66 5.63 8.40
C ALA A 16 -0.33 6.39 8.28
N ILE A 17 -0.06 7.00 7.14
CA ILE A 17 1.14 7.83 6.94
C ILE A 17 1.11 9.04 7.89
N SER A 18 -0.01 9.75 7.96
CA SER A 18 -0.16 10.92 8.87
C SER A 18 0.07 10.53 10.34
N ARG A 19 -0.41 9.38 10.75
CA ARG A 19 -0.19 8.87 12.11
C ARG A 19 1.27 8.52 12.37
N LEU A 20 1.95 7.89 11.41
CA LEU A 20 3.39 7.60 11.51
C LEU A 20 4.18 8.89 11.65
N VAL A 21 3.89 9.91 10.85
CA VAL A 21 4.53 11.23 10.95
C VAL A 21 4.33 11.82 12.35
N THR A 22 3.10 11.78 12.85
CA THR A 22 2.78 12.29 14.21
C THR A 22 3.56 11.53 15.27
N MET A 23 3.60 10.20 15.21
CA MET A 23 4.33 9.37 16.18
C MET A 23 5.83 9.68 16.18
N VAL A 24 6.44 9.84 15.02
CA VAL A 24 7.87 10.20 14.92
C VAL A 24 8.13 11.57 15.53
N ARG A 25 7.24 12.54 15.29
CA ARG A 25 7.38 13.90 15.83
C ARG A 25 7.26 13.98 17.34
N PHE A 26 6.65 13.01 17.99
CA PHE A 26 6.65 12.93 19.47
C PHE A 26 8.03 12.62 20.05
N VAL A 27 8.89 11.95 19.31
CA VAL A 27 10.20 11.49 19.77
C VAL A 27 11.39 12.19 19.09
N ALA A 28 11.15 12.85 17.97
CA ALA A 28 12.19 13.52 17.18
C ALA A 28 11.65 14.81 16.57
N ASP A 29 12.40 15.89 16.74
CA ASP A 29 12.08 17.18 16.11
C ASP A 29 12.61 17.21 14.68
N LEU A 30 11.89 16.54 13.78
CA LEU A 30 12.20 16.47 12.38
C LEU A 30 11.12 17.16 11.54
N PRO A 31 11.47 17.82 10.43
CA PRO A 31 10.49 18.32 9.47
C PRO A 31 9.62 17.18 8.91
N VAL A 32 8.35 17.48 8.64
CA VAL A 32 7.37 16.51 8.13
C VAL A 32 7.85 15.86 6.82
N ASP A 33 8.38 16.66 5.91
CA ASP A 33 8.89 16.21 4.62
C ASP A 33 10.07 15.22 4.73
N VAL A 34 10.92 15.39 5.72
CA VAL A 34 12.02 14.45 6.01
C VAL A 34 11.44 13.12 6.51
N ILE A 35 10.46 13.16 7.39
CA ILE A 35 9.80 11.96 7.92
C ILE A 35 9.07 11.22 6.81
N GLU A 36 8.31 11.92 5.97
CA GLU A 36 7.61 11.33 4.83
C GLU A 36 8.56 10.67 3.84
N SER A 37 9.70 11.29 3.55
CA SER A 37 10.75 10.72 2.72
C SER A 37 11.30 9.41 3.29
N GLN A 38 11.51 9.36 4.60
CA GLN A 38 11.95 8.13 5.27
C GLN A 38 10.88 7.04 5.24
N ILE A 39 9.62 7.39 5.43
CA ILE A 39 8.49 6.44 5.32
C ILE A 39 8.43 5.87 3.91
N ALA A 40 8.52 6.72 2.88
CA ALA A 40 8.48 6.31 1.47
C ALA A 40 9.63 5.35 1.09
N SER A 41 10.78 5.46 1.75
CA SER A 41 11.91 4.54 1.52
C SER A 41 11.86 3.28 2.36
N ALA A 42 11.12 3.28 3.47
CA ALA A 42 11.07 2.17 4.42
C ALA A 42 9.91 1.19 4.18
N PHE A 43 8.81 1.66 3.60
CA PHE A 43 7.60 0.87 3.38
C PHE A 43 7.27 0.78 1.89
N ASP A 44 6.87 -0.40 1.45
CA ASP A 44 6.46 -0.67 0.08
C ASP A 44 4.93 -0.71 -0.06
N LEU A 45 4.25 -1.27 0.93
CA LEU A 45 2.81 -1.53 0.89
C LEU A 45 2.12 -1.19 2.21
N ILE A 46 0.88 -0.72 2.08
CA ILE A 46 -0.09 -0.69 3.18
C ILE A 46 -1.26 -1.58 2.80
N VAL A 47 -1.60 -2.54 3.66
CA VAL A 47 -2.80 -3.36 3.54
C VAL A 47 -3.80 -2.89 4.58
N GLN A 48 -4.87 -2.25 4.12
CA GLN A 48 -5.95 -1.76 4.97
C GLN A 48 -6.99 -2.85 5.15
N THR A 49 -7.30 -3.16 6.40
CA THR A 49 -8.40 -4.05 6.76
C THR A 49 -9.58 -3.26 7.31
N ALA A 50 -10.78 -3.74 7.06
CA ALA A 50 -12.01 -3.14 7.56
C ALA A 50 -13.02 -4.22 7.97
N ARG A 51 -14.05 -3.81 8.69
CA ARG A 51 -15.24 -4.64 8.89
C ARG A 51 -16.26 -4.32 7.82
N GLY A 52 -16.73 -5.34 7.13
CA GLY A 52 -17.84 -5.23 6.21
C GLY A 52 -19.15 -4.93 6.95
N ALA A 53 -20.18 -4.56 6.20
CA ALA A 53 -21.52 -4.30 6.73
C ALA A 53 -22.13 -5.53 7.43
N ASP A 54 -21.73 -6.74 7.03
CA ASP A 54 -22.12 -8.01 7.65
C ASP A 54 -21.27 -8.38 8.89
N GLY A 55 -20.33 -7.54 9.29
CA GLY A 55 -19.42 -7.74 10.42
C GLY A 55 -18.18 -8.58 10.11
N SER A 56 -18.06 -9.14 8.90
CA SER A 56 -16.86 -9.87 8.48
C SER A 56 -15.64 -8.97 8.36
N ARG A 57 -14.47 -9.53 8.59
CA ARG A 57 -13.20 -8.83 8.35
C ARG A 57 -12.77 -9.04 6.90
N MET A 58 -12.33 -7.98 6.27
CA MET A 58 -11.88 -8.02 4.89
C MET A 58 -10.70 -7.08 4.66
N VAL A 59 -9.96 -7.31 3.58
CA VAL A 59 -9.04 -6.32 3.02
C VAL A 59 -9.87 -5.34 2.20
N SER A 60 -9.89 -4.07 2.60
CA SER A 60 -10.66 -3.02 1.92
C SER A 60 -9.83 -2.24 0.91
N GLN A 61 -8.52 -2.13 1.16
CA GLN A 61 -7.62 -1.42 0.25
C GLN A 61 -6.20 -1.96 0.37
N ILE A 62 -5.48 -2.00 -0.74
CA ILE A 62 -4.04 -2.18 -0.79
C ILE A 62 -3.45 -0.99 -1.53
N ALA A 63 -2.47 -0.33 -0.94
CA ALA A 63 -1.81 0.81 -1.52
C ALA A 63 -0.30 0.61 -1.58
N VAL A 64 0.31 1.04 -2.67
CA VAL A 64 1.76 1.12 -2.83
C VAL A 64 2.24 2.47 -2.30
N ILE A 65 3.31 2.45 -1.55
CA ILE A 65 4.01 3.65 -1.11
C ILE A 65 5.23 3.85 -2.00
N SER A 66 5.41 5.06 -2.47
CA SER A 66 6.57 5.43 -3.27
C SER A 66 7.01 6.87 -2.99
N PRO A 67 8.29 7.19 -3.19
CA PRO A 67 8.73 8.58 -3.20
C PRO A 67 8.11 9.31 -4.39
N GLY A 68 7.71 10.57 -4.18
CA GLY A 68 7.22 11.42 -5.25
C GLY A 68 8.36 11.95 -6.14
N GLU A 69 8.00 12.75 -7.14
CA GLU A 69 8.95 13.41 -8.04
C GLU A 69 9.88 14.38 -7.29
N SER A 70 9.38 15.04 -6.26
CA SER A 70 10.24 15.77 -5.33
C SER A 70 10.76 14.82 -4.25
N ILE A 71 12.00 15.02 -3.82
CA ILE A 71 12.72 14.20 -2.82
C ILE A 71 11.97 14.10 -1.47
N ARG A 72 10.90 14.86 -1.28
CA ARG A 72 10.23 15.10 -0.01
C ARG A 72 8.76 14.70 0.01
N GLU A 73 8.32 13.93 -0.97
CA GLU A 73 6.94 13.57 -1.13
C GLU A 73 6.72 12.06 -0.98
N CYS A 74 5.75 11.69 -0.17
CA CYS A 74 5.30 10.30 -0.02
C CYS A 74 3.99 10.13 -0.79
N ILE A 75 4.03 9.33 -1.86
CA ILE A 75 2.85 9.02 -2.65
C ILE A 75 2.24 7.71 -2.16
N VAL A 76 0.93 7.74 -1.90
CA VAL A 76 0.12 6.58 -1.55
C VAL A 76 -0.85 6.30 -2.69
N ALA A 77 -0.58 5.26 -3.47
CA ALA A 77 -1.36 4.91 -4.65
C ALA A 77 -2.13 3.60 -4.43
N PRO A 78 -3.47 3.61 -4.39
CA PRO A 78 -4.25 2.39 -4.25
C PRO A 78 -4.10 1.51 -5.50
N ILE A 79 -3.86 0.20 -5.26
CA ILE A 79 -3.78 -0.82 -6.31
C ILE A 79 -4.92 -1.84 -6.22
N TYR A 80 -5.61 -1.89 -5.09
CA TYR A 80 -6.78 -2.73 -4.85
C TYR A 80 -7.77 -2.01 -3.96
N GLU A 81 -9.05 -2.12 -4.28
CA GLU A 81 -10.14 -1.58 -3.47
C GLU A 81 -11.32 -2.54 -3.41
N ARG A 82 -12.00 -2.57 -2.27
CA ARG A 82 -13.23 -3.30 -2.05
C ARG A 82 -14.18 -2.48 -1.19
N ASP A 83 -15.43 -2.37 -1.63
CA ASP A 83 -16.47 -1.69 -0.85
C ASP A 83 -16.83 -2.50 0.40
N ILE A 84 -16.90 -1.83 1.54
CA ILE A 84 -17.31 -2.44 2.81
C ILE A 84 -18.81 -2.82 2.83
N CYS A 85 -19.62 -2.21 1.98
CA CYS A 85 -21.05 -2.50 1.86
C CYS A 85 -21.34 -3.77 1.08
N GLY A 86 -20.34 -4.37 0.45
CA GLY A 86 -20.46 -5.64 -0.27
C GLY A 86 -19.85 -5.61 -1.66
N GLY A 87 -19.86 -6.76 -2.30
CA GLY A 87 -19.29 -6.93 -3.64
C GLY A 87 -17.88 -7.51 -3.64
N ALA A 88 -17.40 -7.81 -4.84
CA ALA A 88 -16.03 -8.25 -5.08
C ALA A 88 -15.07 -7.06 -5.08
N GLY A 89 -13.86 -7.27 -4.60
CA GLY A 89 -12.80 -6.29 -4.74
C GLY A 89 -12.31 -6.19 -6.18
N ALA A 90 -11.68 -5.08 -6.51
CA ALA A 90 -11.12 -4.82 -7.82
C ALA A 90 -9.65 -4.43 -7.71
N TRP A 91 -8.82 -4.99 -8.59
CA TRP A 91 -7.46 -4.55 -8.80
C TRP A 91 -7.46 -3.35 -9.73
N LEU A 92 -6.82 -2.25 -9.32
CA LEU A 92 -6.80 -0.98 -10.05
C LEU A 92 -5.56 -0.85 -10.93
N SER A 93 -4.43 -1.33 -10.42
CA SER A 93 -3.13 -1.27 -11.11
C SER A 93 -2.16 -2.30 -10.55
N ALA A 94 -1.07 -2.54 -11.28
CA ALA A 94 0.06 -3.32 -10.80
C ALA A 94 1.21 -2.37 -10.43
N PRO A 95 1.93 -2.62 -9.33
CA PRO A 95 3.11 -1.84 -8.99
C PRO A 95 4.24 -2.10 -10.01
N GLU A 96 5.11 -1.11 -10.20
CA GLU A 96 6.23 -1.19 -11.15
C GLU A 96 7.18 -2.35 -10.84
N TRP A 97 7.38 -2.64 -9.55
CA TRP A 97 8.27 -3.71 -9.09
C TRP A 97 7.72 -5.13 -9.27
N VAL A 98 6.50 -5.29 -9.79
CA VAL A 98 5.90 -6.62 -9.97
C VAL A 98 6.73 -7.54 -10.88
N GLY A 99 7.42 -6.98 -11.86
CA GLY A 99 8.33 -7.72 -12.72
C GLY A 99 9.56 -8.28 -11.98
N ASP A 100 9.98 -7.64 -10.90
CA ASP A 100 11.12 -8.10 -10.12
C ASP A 100 10.80 -9.37 -9.32
N LEU A 101 9.53 -9.60 -8.99
CA LEU A 101 9.09 -10.83 -8.32
C LEU A 101 9.40 -12.07 -9.16
N VAL A 102 9.30 -11.96 -10.48
CA VAL A 102 9.65 -13.05 -11.40
C VAL A 102 11.16 -13.27 -11.43
N LYS A 103 11.93 -12.19 -11.52
CA LYS A 103 13.41 -12.25 -11.50
C LYS A 103 13.95 -12.86 -10.22
N LEU A 104 13.29 -12.60 -9.08
CA LEU A 104 13.66 -13.15 -7.78
C LEU A 104 13.13 -14.57 -7.52
N GLY A 105 12.35 -15.14 -8.44
CA GLY A 105 11.77 -16.47 -8.31
C GLY A 105 10.62 -16.56 -7.29
N ILE A 106 10.06 -15.41 -6.88
CA ILE A 106 8.93 -15.33 -5.93
C ILE A 106 7.61 -15.61 -6.63
N ALA A 107 7.47 -15.17 -7.89
CA ALA A 107 6.30 -15.40 -8.72
C ALA A 107 6.71 -15.93 -10.09
N THR A 108 5.80 -16.60 -10.77
CA THR A 108 5.99 -17.07 -12.14
C THR A 108 5.48 -16.04 -13.14
N ASP A 109 5.99 -16.07 -14.38
CA ASP A 109 5.47 -15.22 -15.47
C ASP A 109 3.97 -15.41 -15.66
N LYS A 110 3.49 -16.65 -15.54
CA LYS A 110 2.08 -17.01 -15.66
C LYS A 110 1.22 -16.35 -14.60
N GLU A 111 1.66 -16.32 -13.34
CA GLU A 111 0.95 -15.67 -12.22
C GLU A 111 0.87 -14.16 -12.44
N VAL A 112 1.95 -13.53 -12.82
CA VAL A 112 1.98 -12.09 -13.11
C VAL A 112 1.11 -11.74 -14.31
N GLN A 113 1.15 -12.56 -15.37
CA GLN A 113 0.32 -12.36 -16.55
C GLN A 113 -1.18 -12.51 -16.23
N SER A 114 -1.56 -13.54 -15.46
CA SER A 114 -2.93 -13.72 -14.98
C SER A 114 -3.43 -12.50 -14.20
N TRP A 115 -2.61 -11.94 -13.34
CA TRP A 115 -2.96 -10.74 -12.61
C TRP A 115 -3.16 -9.52 -13.53
N LYS A 116 -2.25 -9.30 -14.47
CA LYS A 116 -2.38 -8.22 -15.45
C LYS A 116 -3.65 -8.34 -16.30
N GLU A 117 -4.05 -9.54 -16.65
CA GLU A 117 -5.30 -9.80 -17.38
C GLU A 117 -6.54 -9.40 -16.55
N MET A 118 -6.53 -9.63 -15.24
CA MET A 118 -7.60 -9.17 -14.35
C MET A 118 -7.71 -7.62 -14.33
N LEU A 119 -6.60 -6.89 -14.43
CA LEU A 119 -6.59 -5.44 -14.53
C LEU A 119 -7.25 -4.95 -15.82
N LEU A 120 -7.00 -5.60 -16.93
CA LEU A 120 -7.60 -5.27 -18.23
C LEU A 120 -9.10 -5.53 -18.27
N CYS A 121 -9.57 -6.57 -17.58
CA CYS A 121 -11.00 -6.89 -17.49
C CYS A 121 -11.76 -5.94 -16.57
N ALA A 122 -11.10 -5.23 -15.66
CA ALA A 122 -11.70 -4.30 -14.69
C ALA A 122 -11.88 -2.88 -15.26
N SER A 123 -11.29 -2.59 -16.41
CA SER A 123 -11.34 -1.27 -17.05
C SER A 123 -12.53 -1.08 -18.01
#